data_565f4a087ef9bed049e7b5fa13364e31
#
_entry.id   565f4a087ef9bed049e7b5fa13364e31
#
_cell.length_a   1.000
_cell.length_b   1.000
_cell.length_c   1.000
_cell.angle_alpha   90.00
_cell.angle_beta   90.00
_cell.angle_gamma   90.00
#
_symmetry.space_group_name_H-M   'P 1'
#
loop_
_entity.id
_entity.type
_entity.pdbx_description
1 polymer ?
#
loop_
_entity_poly.entity_id
_entity_poly.type
_entity_poly.pdbx_seq_one_letter_code
_entity_poly.pdbx_strand_id
1 'polypeptide(L)'
;MPSNIAVTPAFFAGVYDRFTEALVGRDCGKKCAPLNGGEPVCCSTQHAVPVMHKEEFNLLRSRSDLWRPFKPYDTSTREIVDTLIETCTTAECRGAASCERANRSIACRAFPFFPYLTREGKFIGLATYWDFEDRCWVMSNLRSVRGKFVREFVAAFEHVMQVDRDEFDGFMEQSACMRRVFTRWRRPIVLIGREGGYFKVLPQTAKVAKATERDLRPRGPYASLKAYRAAVAEADAAISRQRRREEKSKSRKAA
;
A
#
# COMPACT_ATOMS: atom_id res chain seq x y z
N MET A 1 18.18 -22.39 -9.62
CA MET A 1 17.90 -22.13 -11.04
C MET A 1 16.64 -21.29 -11.08
N PRO A 2 16.56 -20.15 -11.79
CA PRO A 2 15.30 -19.45 -11.93
C PRO A 2 14.30 -20.39 -12.61
N SER A 3 13.13 -20.51 -12.02
CA SER A 3 12.04 -21.29 -12.61
C SER A 3 11.65 -20.60 -13.93
N ASN A 4 11.59 -21.38 -15.02
CA ASN A 4 11.19 -20.89 -16.35
C ASN A 4 9.65 -20.69 -16.42
N ILE A 5 9.05 -20.16 -15.33
CA ILE A 5 7.62 -19.88 -15.23
C ILE A 5 7.41 -18.49 -15.85
N ALA A 6 6.69 -18.44 -16.94
CA ALA A 6 6.32 -17.18 -17.57
C ALA A 6 5.31 -16.45 -16.68
N VAL A 7 5.47 -15.14 -16.53
CA VAL A 7 4.48 -14.27 -15.91
C VAL A 7 3.29 -14.13 -16.87
N THR A 8 2.16 -14.72 -16.50
CA THR A 8 0.94 -14.83 -17.33
C THR A 8 -0.30 -14.49 -16.49
N PRO A 9 -1.47 -14.25 -17.08
CA PRO A 9 -2.71 -14.13 -16.32
C PRO A 9 -2.99 -15.35 -15.43
N ALA A 10 -2.67 -16.56 -15.87
CA ALA A 10 -2.84 -17.79 -15.09
C ALA A 10 -1.94 -17.83 -13.85
N PHE A 11 -0.70 -17.30 -13.96
CA PHE A 11 0.19 -17.12 -12.82
C PHE A 11 -0.48 -16.27 -11.72
N PHE A 12 -1.01 -15.11 -12.10
CA PHE A 12 -1.69 -14.21 -11.14
C PHE A 12 -3.00 -14.82 -10.59
N ALA A 13 -3.72 -15.61 -11.40
CA ALA A 13 -4.88 -16.36 -10.89
C ALA A 13 -4.47 -17.29 -9.73
N GLY A 14 -3.38 -18.04 -9.89
CA GLY A 14 -2.84 -18.90 -8.84
C GLY A 14 -2.36 -18.15 -7.60
N VAL A 15 -1.82 -16.93 -7.76
CA VAL A 15 -1.49 -16.04 -6.62
C VAL A 15 -2.76 -15.61 -5.89
N TYR A 16 -3.80 -15.23 -6.62
CA TYR A 16 -5.08 -14.78 -6.03
C TYR A 16 -5.79 -15.88 -5.25
N ASP A 17 -5.75 -17.12 -5.73
CA ASP A 17 -6.37 -18.26 -5.05
C ASP A 17 -5.71 -18.57 -3.70
N ARG A 18 -4.44 -18.18 -3.53
CA ARG A 18 -3.66 -18.38 -2.31
C ARG A 18 -3.60 -17.17 -1.40
N PHE A 19 -3.98 -15.97 -1.90
CA PHE A 19 -3.96 -14.73 -1.13
C PHE A 19 -5.38 -14.17 -0.98
N THR A 20 -6.17 -14.83 -0.15
CA THR A 20 -7.60 -14.54 0.03
C THR A 20 -7.94 -13.91 1.37
N GLU A 21 -7.07 -14.06 2.37
CA GLU A 21 -7.36 -13.65 3.75
C GLU A 21 -7.49 -12.12 3.87
N ALA A 22 -8.41 -11.71 4.75
CA ALA A 22 -8.56 -10.30 5.07
C ALA A 22 -7.39 -9.81 5.93
N LEU A 23 -6.89 -8.61 5.63
CA LEU A 23 -5.85 -7.92 6.39
C LEU A 23 -6.15 -7.88 7.89
N VAL A 24 -7.36 -7.49 8.25
CA VAL A 24 -7.84 -7.36 9.63
C VAL A 24 -9.25 -7.92 9.77
N GLY A 25 -9.66 -8.25 11.00
CA GLY A 25 -10.96 -8.83 11.30
C GLY A 25 -12.15 -7.86 11.25
N ARG A 26 -11.91 -6.60 10.89
CA ARG A 26 -12.92 -5.52 10.79
C ARG A 26 -12.65 -4.64 9.57
N ASP A 27 -13.62 -3.84 9.18
CA ASP A 27 -13.44 -2.85 8.12
C ASP A 27 -12.55 -1.69 8.61
N CYS A 28 -11.26 -1.73 8.23
CA CYS A 28 -10.31 -0.66 8.55
C CYS A 28 -10.60 0.62 7.77
N GLY A 29 -11.25 0.54 6.63
CA GLY A 29 -11.64 1.68 5.81
C GLY A 29 -12.50 2.67 6.57
N LYS A 30 -13.44 2.19 7.39
CA LYS A 30 -14.27 3.04 8.27
C LYS A 30 -13.47 3.88 9.26
N LYS A 31 -12.21 3.51 9.56
CA LYS A 31 -11.34 4.26 10.47
C LYS A 31 -10.52 5.32 9.76
N CYS A 32 -10.14 5.08 8.51
CA CYS A 32 -9.32 6.03 7.75
C CYS A 32 -10.14 6.90 6.79
N ALA A 33 -11.31 6.49 6.33
CA ALA A 33 -12.14 7.25 5.43
C ALA A 33 -12.44 8.70 5.89
N PRO A 34 -12.77 8.97 7.18
CA PRO A 34 -12.97 10.35 7.65
C PRO A 34 -11.76 11.26 7.47
N LEU A 35 -10.54 10.71 7.43
CA LEU A 35 -9.31 11.47 7.19
C LEU A 35 -9.01 11.68 5.69
N ASN A 36 -9.78 11.06 4.81
CA ASN A 36 -9.52 10.99 3.37
C ASN A 36 -10.77 11.32 2.53
N GLY A 37 -11.56 12.30 2.97
CA GLY A 37 -12.72 12.75 2.20
C GLY A 37 -13.88 11.76 2.13
N GLY A 38 -13.97 10.83 3.08
CA GLY A 38 -15.03 9.82 3.14
C GLY A 38 -14.67 8.50 2.47
N GLU A 39 -13.50 8.40 1.80
CA GLU A 39 -13.04 7.16 1.18
C GLU A 39 -11.80 6.58 1.87
N PRO A 40 -11.63 5.24 1.91
CA PRO A 40 -10.40 4.63 2.39
C PRO A 40 -9.20 5.08 1.57
N VAL A 41 -8.07 5.38 2.22
CA VAL A 41 -6.86 5.89 1.55
C VAL A 41 -6.38 4.97 0.42
N CYS A 42 -6.52 3.64 0.57
CA CYS A 42 -6.15 2.65 -0.44
C CYS A 42 -7.12 2.56 -1.64
N CYS A 43 -8.24 3.29 -1.61
CA CYS A 43 -9.26 3.28 -2.66
C CYS A 43 -9.31 4.59 -3.47
N SER A 44 -8.44 5.56 -3.16
CA SER A 44 -8.37 6.84 -3.85
C SER A 44 -7.04 7.02 -4.58
N THR A 45 -7.11 7.25 -5.89
CA THR A 45 -5.92 7.54 -6.71
C THR A 45 -5.27 8.88 -6.39
N GLN A 46 -5.92 9.74 -5.61
CA GLN A 46 -5.30 10.93 -5.02
C GLN A 46 -4.22 10.59 -3.99
N HIS A 47 -4.24 9.39 -3.44
CA HIS A 47 -3.32 8.93 -2.40
C HIS A 47 -2.46 7.75 -2.85
N ALA A 48 -3.04 6.83 -3.59
CA ALA A 48 -2.36 5.61 -4.02
C ALA A 48 -2.80 5.23 -5.44
N VAL A 49 -1.92 5.41 -6.41
CA VAL A 49 -2.13 4.91 -7.78
C VAL A 49 -1.64 3.47 -7.83
N PRO A 50 -2.52 2.49 -8.06
CA PRO A 50 -2.09 1.10 -8.20
C PRO A 50 -1.17 0.92 -9.41
N VAL A 51 0.03 0.44 -9.15
CA VAL A 51 0.95 -0.10 -10.16
C VAL A 51 0.82 -1.61 -10.12
N MET A 52 0.74 -2.26 -11.27
CA MET A 52 0.62 -3.71 -11.37
C MET A 52 1.23 -4.22 -12.66
N HIS A 53 1.57 -5.50 -12.69
CA HIS A 53 2.02 -6.14 -13.91
C HIS A 53 0.91 -6.14 -14.98
N LYS A 54 1.26 -5.97 -16.27
CA LYS A 54 0.28 -5.93 -17.38
C LYS A 54 -0.58 -7.19 -17.43
N GLU A 55 0.02 -8.36 -17.15
CA GLU A 55 -0.71 -9.64 -17.13
C GLU A 55 -1.69 -9.74 -15.95
N GLU A 56 -1.38 -9.14 -14.80
CA GLU A 56 -2.33 -8.99 -13.70
C GLU A 56 -3.52 -8.10 -14.13
N PHE A 57 -3.23 -6.97 -14.78
CA PHE A 57 -4.27 -6.08 -15.29
C PHE A 57 -5.16 -6.79 -16.32
N ASN A 58 -4.58 -7.55 -17.25
CA ASN A 58 -5.33 -8.34 -18.23
C ASN A 58 -6.25 -9.36 -17.55
N LEU A 59 -5.77 -10.08 -16.53
CA LEU A 59 -6.58 -11.00 -15.72
C LEU A 59 -7.75 -10.28 -15.06
N LEU A 60 -7.50 -9.15 -14.40
CA LEU A 60 -8.54 -8.39 -13.70
C LEU A 60 -9.61 -7.87 -14.67
N ARG A 61 -9.20 -7.38 -15.82
CA ARG A 61 -10.08 -6.92 -16.89
C ARG A 61 -10.93 -8.04 -17.50
N SER A 62 -10.41 -9.26 -17.58
CA SER A 62 -11.17 -10.40 -18.06
C SER A 62 -12.25 -10.88 -17.08
N ARG A 63 -12.09 -10.56 -15.79
CA ARG A 63 -13.01 -10.98 -14.71
C ARG A 63 -14.11 -9.97 -14.39
N SER A 64 -13.82 -8.67 -14.59
CA SER A 64 -14.71 -7.62 -14.15
C SER A 64 -14.39 -6.29 -14.85
N ASP A 65 -15.36 -5.40 -14.94
CA ASP A 65 -15.22 -4.01 -15.39
C ASP A 65 -14.81 -3.03 -14.26
N LEU A 66 -14.43 -3.56 -13.10
CA LEU A 66 -13.98 -2.79 -11.95
C LEU A 66 -12.75 -1.92 -12.27
N TRP A 67 -11.85 -2.43 -13.14
CA TRP A 67 -10.57 -1.82 -13.45
C TRP A 67 -10.51 -1.16 -14.81
N ARG A 68 -9.88 0.01 -14.88
CA ARG A 68 -9.58 0.73 -16.12
C ARG A 68 -8.16 1.31 -16.07
N PRO A 69 -7.54 1.63 -17.23
CA PRO A 69 -6.26 2.33 -17.25
C PRO A 69 -6.37 3.65 -16.49
N PHE A 70 -5.36 3.92 -15.67
CA PHE A 70 -5.27 5.19 -14.96
C PHE A 70 -4.89 6.32 -15.94
N LYS A 71 -5.51 7.48 -15.79
CA LYS A 71 -5.17 8.69 -16.56
C LYS A 71 -4.50 9.70 -15.63
N PRO A 72 -3.22 10.05 -15.85
CA PRO A 72 -2.54 11.08 -15.06
C PRO A 72 -3.28 12.41 -15.14
N TYR A 73 -3.39 13.10 -14.01
CA TYR A 73 -4.10 14.38 -13.91
C TYR A 73 -3.20 15.54 -13.44
N ASP A 74 -1.98 15.25 -13.01
CA ASP A 74 -0.96 16.23 -12.64
C ASP A 74 0.46 15.73 -12.97
N THR A 75 1.48 16.55 -12.72
CA THR A 75 2.88 16.23 -13.00
C THR A 75 3.35 15.01 -12.21
N SER A 76 3.00 14.92 -10.92
CA SER A 76 3.43 13.82 -10.06
C SER A 76 2.88 12.47 -10.53
N THR A 77 1.60 12.42 -10.90
CA THR A 77 0.98 11.20 -11.42
C THR A 77 1.48 10.84 -12.82
N ARG A 78 1.90 11.84 -13.61
CA ARG A 78 2.56 11.61 -14.91
C ARG A 78 3.93 10.99 -14.72
N GLU A 79 4.73 11.50 -13.78
CA GLU A 79 6.03 10.91 -13.44
C GLU A 79 5.93 9.44 -13.05
N ILE A 80 4.87 9.05 -12.32
CA ILE A 80 4.63 7.62 -12.00
C ILE A 80 4.49 6.81 -13.29
N VAL A 81 3.69 7.28 -14.25
CA VAL A 81 3.47 6.56 -15.52
C VAL A 81 4.74 6.52 -16.38
N ASP A 82 5.46 7.64 -16.46
CA ASP A 82 6.64 7.78 -17.32
C ASP A 82 7.86 6.98 -16.81
N THR A 83 7.88 6.65 -15.52
CA THR A 83 8.96 5.86 -14.88
C THR A 83 8.66 4.38 -14.76
N LEU A 84 7.50 3.91 -15.25
CA LEU A 84 7.16 2.49 -15.21
C LEU A 84 8.08 1.66 -16.08
N ILE A 85 8.44 0.49 -15.56
CA ILE A 85 9.07 -0.55 -16.39
C ILE A 85 8.07 -1.10 -17.41
N GLU A 86 8.58 -1.63 -18.51
CA GLU A 86 7.76 -2.06 -19.65
C GLU A 86 6.70 -3.11 -19.28
N THR A 87 6.98 -3.98 -18.32
CA THR A 87 6.07 -5.03 -17.84
C THR A 87 4.91 -4.52 -16.98
N CYS A 88 4.99 -3.29 -16.46
CA CYS A 88 4.00 -2.71 -15.56
C CYS A 88 3.04 -1.73 -16.23
N THR A 89 1.94 -1.49 -15.56
CA THR A 89 0.94 -0.48 -15.91
C THR A 89 0.34 0.15 -14.64
N THR A 90 -0.20 1.36 -14.80
CA THR A 90 -1.03 1.98 -13.77
C THR A 90 -2.50 1.72 -14.05
N ALA A 91 -3.27 1.50 -13.00
CA ALA A 91 -4.70 1.26 -13.11
C ALA A 91 -5.47 2.05 -12.06
N GLU A 92 -6.75 2.26 -12.31
CA GLU A 92 -7.70 2.77 -11.32
C GLU A 92 -8.93 1.88 -11.27
N CYS A 93 -9.51 1.74 -10.09
CA CYS A 93 -10.78 1.03 -9.92
C CYS A 93 -11.95 2.01 -9.77
N ARG A 94 -13.18 1.48 -9.77
CA ARG A 94 -14.41 2.27 -9.58
C ARG A 94 -14.60 2.79 -8.14
N GLY A 95 -13.61 2.65 -7.26
CA GLY A 95 -13.66 3.11 -5.88
C GLY A 95 -14.27 2.10 -4.89
N ALA A 96 -14.30 2.52 -3.63
CA ALA A 96 -14.69 1.64 -2.51
C ALA A 96 -16.11 1.11 -2.60
N ALA A 97 -17.05 1.94 -3.10
CA ALA A 97 -18.47 1.57 -3.21
C ALA A 97 -18.73 0.45 -4.21
N SER A 98 -17.87 0.30 -5.22
CA SER A 98 -17.99 -0.71 -6.28
C SER A 98 -17.00 -1.87 -6.08
N CYS A 99 -16.36 -1.97 -4.91
CA CYS A 99 -15.26 -2.88 -4.68
C CYS A 99 -15.69 -4.34 -4.67
N GLU A 100 -15.19 -5.09 -5.63
CA GLU A 100 -15.28 -6.54 -5.72
C GLU A 100 -14.05 -7.18 -5.08
N ARG A 101 -14.21 -7.76 -3.89
CA ARG A 101 -13.07 -8.27 -3.11
C ARG A 101 -12.25 -9.31 -3.85
N ALA A 102 -12.88 -10.21 -4.61
CA ALA A 102 -12.21 -11.25 -5.39
C ALA A 102 -11.34 -10.67 -6.52
N ASN A 103 -11.71 -9.49 -7.02
CA ASN A 103 -11.03 -8.79 -8.13
C ASN A 103 -10.15 -7.62 -7.65
N ARG A 104 -9.76 -7.60 -6.38
CA ARG A 104 -8.70 -6.69 -5.90
C ARG A 104 -7.34 -7.13 -6.44
N SER A 105 -6.54 -6.17 -6.92
CA SER A 105 -5.15 -6.43 -7.29
C SER A 105 -4.31 -6.91 -6.10
N ILE A 106 -3.14 -7.49 -6.37
CA ILE A 106 -2.18 -7.86 -5.32
C ILE A 106 -1.81 -6.63 -4.48
N ALA A 107 -1.58 -5.49 -5.13
CA ALA A 107 -1.30 -4.23 -4.43
C ALA A 107 -2.43 -3.84 -3.47
N CYS A 108 -3.72 -3.95 -3.90
CA CYS A 108 -4.87 -3.67 -3.03
C CYS A 108 -5.01 -4.69 -1.89
N ARG A 109 -4.69 -5.97 -2.14
CA ARG A 109 -4.75 -7.02 -1.12
C ARG A 109 -3.67 -6.82 -0.06
N ALA A 110 -2.47 -6.42 -0.50
CA ALA A 110 -1.29 -6.24 0.34
C ALA A 110 -1.30 -4.93 1.12
N PHE A 111 -1.93 -3.84 0.59
CA PHE A 111 -1.87 -2.52 1.22
C PHE A 111 -2.30 -2.57 2.71
N PRO A 112 -1.54 -1.93 3.62
CA PRO A 112 -0.45 -0.98 3.39
C PRO A 112 0.96 -1.60 3.43
N PHE A 113 1.09 -2.90 3.15
CA PHE A 113 2.34 -3.62 3.30
C PHE A 113 3.04 -3.88 1.97
N PHE A 114 4.37 -3.99 2.06
CA PHE A 114 5.23 -4.52 1.02
C PHE A 114 6.30 -5.45 1.63
N PRO A 115 6.90 -6.37 0.85
CA PRO A 115 7.98 -7.24 1.32
C PRO A 115 9.22 -6.44 1.69
N TYR A 116 9.69 -6.54 2.93
CA TYR A 116 10.95 -5.92 3.33
C TYR A 116 12.12 -6.88 3.10
N LEU A 117 13.03 -6.44 2.24
CA LEU A 117 14.25 -7.17 1.90
C LEU A 117 15.47 -6.55 2.59
N THR A 118 16.34 -7.40 3.15
CA THR A 118 17.64 -6.97 3.67
C THR A 118 18.56 -6.51 2.52
N ARG A 119 19.76 -6.01 2.84
CA ARG A 119 20.74 -5.63 1.82
C ARG A 119 21.19 -6.83 0.97
N GLU A 120 21.15 -8.02 1.56
CA GLU A 120 21.50 -9.31 0.94
C GLU A 120 20.33 -9.96 0.19
N GLY A 121 19.19 -9.25 0.05
CA GLY A 121 18.00 -9.76 -0.65
C GLY A 121 17.17 -10.76 0.15
N LYS A 122 17.37 -10.89 1.47
CA LYS A 122 16.56 -11.79 2.29
C LYS A 122 15.23 -11.14 2.66
N PHE A 123 14.11 -11.78 2.32
CA PHE A 123 12.79 -11.38 2.76
C PHE A 123 12.59 -11.73 4.25
N ILE A 124 12.47 -10.73 5.10
CA ILE A 124 12.38 -10.92 6.57
C ILE A 124 11.04 -10.53 7.18
N GLY A 125 10.17 -9.87 6.45
CA GLY A 125 8.85 -9.48 6.98
C GLY A 125 8.17 -8.39 6.16
N LEU A 126 7.01 -7.98 6.65
CA LEU A 126 6.14 -6.99 6.03
C LEU A 126 6.47 -5.60 6.59
N ALA A 127 6.90 -4.68 5.72
CA ALA A 127 7.02 -3.25 6.03
C ALA A 127 5.79 -2.50 5.53
N THR A 128 5.58 -1.29 6.04
CA THR A 128 4.47 -0.41 5.63
C THR A 128 4.97 0.70 4.71
N TYR A 129 4.13 1.12 3.77
CA TYR A 129 4.38 2.33 2.96
C TYR A 129 4.28 3.57 3.85
N TRP A 130 5.40 4.09 4.33
CA TRP A 130 5.48 5.15 5.36
C TRP A 130 4.76 6.45 5.00
N ASP A 131 4.55 6.73 3.73
CA ASP A 131 3.86 7.92 3.24
C ASP A 131 2.37 7.97 3.64
N PHE A 132 1.83 6.87 4.16
CA PHE A 132 0.45 6.77 4.63
C PHE A 132 0.32 6.69 6.16
N GLU A 133 1.40 6.95 6.93
CA GLU A 133 1.36 6.88 8.40
C GLU A 133 0.35 7.85 9.02
N ASP A 134 0.11 8.99 8.38
CA ASP A 134 -0.80 10.03 8.85
C ASP A 134 -2.28 9.73 8.53
N ARG A 135 -2.58 8.69 7.75
CA ARG A 135 -3.94 8.46 7.26
C ARG A 135 -4.37 6.99 7.21
N CYS A 136 -3.48 6.02 7.30
CA CYS A 136 -3.83 4.61 7.33
C CYS A 136 -3.87 4.05 8.75
N TRP A 137 -5.07 3.65 9.21
CA TRP A 137 -5.27 3.12 10.56
C TRP A 137 -4.46 1.86 10.86
N VAL A 138 -4.30 0.96 9.90
CA VAL A 138 -3.58 -0.30 10.10
C VAL A 138 -2.13 -0.08 10.49
N MET A 139 -1.47 0.93 9.91
CA MET A 139 -0.07 1.24 10.18
C MET A 139 0.20 1.63 11.63
N SER A 140 -0.79 2.23 12.29
CA SER A 140 -0.75 2.50 13.73
C SER A 140 -1.30 1.36 14.59
N ASN A 141 -1.85 0.30 13.98
CA ASN A 141 -2.52 -0.79 14.68
C ASN A 141 -2.07 -2.17 14.16
N LEU A 142 -0.76 -2.36 14.01
CA LEU A 142 -0.17 -3.58 13.42
C LEU A 142 -0.63 -4.87 14.11
N ARG A 143 -0.97 -4.82 15.40
CA ARG A 143 -1.49 -5.98 16.16
C ARG A 143 -2.87 -6.45 15.70
N SER A 144 -3.59 -5.64 14.95
CA SER A 144 -4.88 -6.01 14.37
C SER A 144 -4.75 -6.88 13.11
N VAL A 145 -3.55 -6.98 12.56
CA VAL A 145 -3.25 -7.76 11.36
C VAL A 145 -3.36 -9.25 11.68
N ARG A 146 -4.07 -9.99 10.84
CA ARG A 146 -4.34 -11.41 11.05
C ARG A 146 -3.13 -12.25 10.70
N GLY A 147 -2.78 -13.21 11.55
CA GLY A 147 -1.65 -14.11 11.30
C GLY A 147 -1.80 -14.94 10.01
N LYS A 148 -3.04 -15.31 9.64
CA LYS A 148 -3.30 -15.99 8.36
C LYS A 148 -2.99 -15.07 7.17
N PHE A 149 -3.36 -13.79 7.24
CA PHE A 149 -2.98 -12.79 6.22
C PHE A 149 -1.46 -12.72 6.05
N VAL A 150 -0.71 -12.68 7.16
CA VAL A 150 0.77 -12.61 7.11
C VAL A 150 1.33 -13.83 6.37
N ARG A 151 0.86 -15.04 6.67
CA ARG A 151 1.32 -16.25 5.99
C ARG A 151 0.99 -16.25 4.50
N GLU A 152 -0.24 -15.87 4.13
CA GLU A 152 -0.66 -15.79 2.72
C GLU A 152 0.11 -14.70 1.96
N PHE A 153 0.35 -13.54 2.59
CA PHE A 153 1.19 -12.48 2.05
C PHE A 153 2.60 -12.98 1.76
N VAL A 154 3.25 -13.61 2.73
CA VAL A 154 4.61 -14.14 2.56
C VAL A 154 4.66 -15.13 1.41
N ALA A 155 3.75 -16.11 1.37
CA ALA A 155 3.73 -17.12 0.33
C ALA A 155 3.47 -16.51 -1.07
N ALA A 156 2.57 -15.54 -1.17
CA ALA A 156 2.26 -14.85 -2.41
C ALA A 156 3.46 -14.07 -2.96
N PHE A 157 4.08 -13.26 -2.12
CA PHE A 157 5.21 -12.42 -2.54
C PHE A 157 6.51 -13.20 -2.74
N GLU A 158 6.75 -14.28 -2.00
CA GLU A 158 7.85 -15.19 -2.31
C GLU A 158 7.67 -15.80 -3.71
N HIS A 159 6.45 -16.23 -4.03
CA HIS A 159 6.16 -16.80 -5.34
C HIS A 159 6.32 -15.77 -6.46
N VAL A 160 5.82 -14.55 -6.28
CA VAL A 160 5.99 -13.45 -7.24
C VAL A 160 7.48 -13.15 -7.44
N MET A 161 8.24 -12.92 -6.39
CA MET A 161 9.66 -12.58 -6.48
C MET A 161 10.56 -13.70 -7.01
N GLN A 162 10.12 -14.97 -6.92
CA GLN A 162 10.84 -16.10 -7.52
C GLN A 162 10.67 -16.18 -9.04
N VAL A 163 9.56 -15.68 -9.55
CA VAL A 163 9.19 -15.74 -10.96
C VAL A 163 9.53 -14.43 -11.68
N ASP A 164 9.24 -13.31 -11.02
CA ASP A 164 9.44 -11.97 -11.57
C ASP A 164 10.64 -11.28 -10.88
N ARG A 165 11.72 -11.16 -11.65
CA ARG A 165 12.95 -10.52 -11.17
C ARG A 165 12.79 -9.03 -10.99
N ASP A 166 12.00 -8.38 -11.82
CA ASP A 166 11.77 -6.93 -11.74
C ASP A 166 11.02 -6.58 -10.46
N GLU A 167 10.04 -7.40 -10.06
CA GLU A 167 9.36 -7.24 -8.76
C GLU A 167 10.31 -7.43 -7.57
N PHE A 168 11.20 -8.42 -7.63
CA PHE A 168 12.22 -8.59 -6.59
C PHE A 168 13.12 -7.36 -6.49
N ASP A 169 13.64 -6.86 -7.60
CA ASP A 169 14.53 -5.70 -7.64
C ASP A 169 13.78 -4.43 -7.21
N GLY A 170 12.50 -4.29 -7.55
CA GLY A 170 11.62 -3.22 -7.08
C GLY A 170 11.48 -3.21 -5.54
N PHE A 171 11.25 -4.36 -4.91
CA PHE A 171 11.18 -4.45 -3.45
C PHE A 171 12.55 -4.26 -2.78
N MET A 172 13.65 -4.64 -3.42
CA MET A 172 15.01 -4.32 -2.97
C MET A 172 15.21 -2.81 -2.89
N GLU A 173 14.85 -2.08 -3.95
CA GLU A 173 14.97 -0.61 -4.00
C GLU A 173 14.01 0.06 -3.00
N GLN A 174 12.76 -0.39 -2.90
CA GLN A 174 11.79 0.13 -1.94
C GLN A 174 12.30 -0.03 -0.50
N SER A 175 12.88 -1.19 -0.17
CA SER A 175 13.48 -1.44 1.14
C SER A 175 14.71 -0.57 1.39
N ALA A 176 15.54 -0.35 0.36
CA ALA A 176 16.69 0.55 0.45
C ALA A 176 16.26 2.01 0.62
N CYS A 177 15.23 2.46 -0.10
CA CYS A 177 14.63 3.79 0.06
C CYS A 177 14.12 3.98 1.48
N MET A 178 13.36 3.02 2.02
CA MET A 178 12.88 3.06 3.40
C MET A 178 14.02 3.19 4.40
N ARG A 179 15.13 2.45 4.24
CA ARG A 179 16.31 2.59 5.10
C ARG A 179 16.88 4.00 5.04
N ARG A 180 16.98 4.62 3.85
CA ARG A 180 17.48 6.00 3.69
C ARG A 180 16.58 7.02 4.39
N VAL A 181 15.27 6.92 4.18
CA VAL A 181 14.27 7.81 4.79
C VAL A 181 14.31 7.68 6.33
N PHE A 182 14.24 6.47 6.85
CA PHE A 182 14.19 6.22 8.30
C PHE A 182 15.53 6.55 8.99
N THR A 183 16.66 6.47 8.29
CA THR A 183 17.94 6.99 8.77
C THR A 183 17.88 8.50 9.01
N ARG A 184 17.33 9.26 8.05
CA ARG A 184 17.15 10.72 8.19
C ARG A 184 16.18 11.06 9.33
N TRP A 185 15.12 10.28 9.48
CA TRP A 185 14.15 10.45 10.58
C TRP A 185 14.66 9.98 11.93
N ARG A 186 15.83 9.32 11.98
CA ARG A 186 16.39 8.72 13.20
C ARG A 186 15.39 7.77 13.90
N ARG A 187 14.65 7.02 13.10
CA ARG A 187 13.61 6.09 13.57
C ARG A 187 13.91 4.66 13.14
N PRO A 188 13.61 3.64 13.99
CA PRO A 188 13.63 2.26 13.54
C PRO A 188 12.48 1.97 12.57
N ILE A 189 12.72 1.05 11.64
CA ILE A 189 11.69 0.47 10.78
C ILE A 189 11.03 -0.66 11.56
N VAL A 190 9.71 -0.63 11.71
CA VAL A 190 8.95 -1.69 12.37
C VAL A 190 8.36 -2.62 11.31
N LEU A 191 8.51 -3.93 11.53
CA LEU A 191 8.06 -5.00 10.63
C LEU A 191 7.15 -5.96 11.37
N ILE A 192 6.20 -6.57 10.64
CA ILE A 192 5.62 -7.85 11.02
C ILE A 192 6.52 -8.93 10.43
N GLY A 193 7.09 -9.80 11.26
CA GLY A 193 7.99 -10.87 10.80
C GLY A 193 7.28 -11.88 9.90
N ARG A 194 7.99 -12.48 8.99
CA ARG A 194 7.44 -13.49 8.06
C ARG A 194 6.82 -14.71 8.77
N GLU A 195 7.36 -15.09 9.92
CA GLU A 195 6.84 -16.17 10.78
C GLU A 195 5.92 -15.63 11.90
N GLY A 196 5.50 -14.36 11.80
CA GLY A 196 4.79 -13.64 12.85
C GLY A 196 5.72 -12.90 13.80
N GLY A 197 5.12 -12.29 14.83
CA GLY A 197 5.85 -11.43 15.76
C GLY A 197 6.20 -10.06 15.16
N TYR A 198 6.82 -9.22 15.97
CA TYR A 198 7.16 -7.85 15.59
C TYR A 198 8.65 -7.61 15.79
N PHE A 199 9.26 -7.05 14.75
CA PHE A 199 10.69 -6.76 14.70
C PHE A 199 10.90 -5.29 14.36
N LYS A 200 12.09 -4.80 14.68
CA LYS A 200 12.59 -3.51 14.22
C LYS A 200 13.93 -3.66 13.55
N VAL A 201 14.13 -2.90 12.50
CA VAL A 201 15.42 -2.76 11.83
C VAL A 201 15.99 -1.39 12.17
N LEU A 202 17.23 -1.35 12.62
CA LEU A 202 17.99 -0.11 12.79
C LEU A 202 18.52 0.30 11.41
N PRO A 203 18.02 1.39 10.80
CA PRO A 203 18.23 1.63 9.37
C PRO A 203 19.70 1.90 9.01
N GLN A 204 20.49 2.49 9.93
CA GLN A 204 21.92 2.76 9.69
C GLN A 204 22.75 1.47 9.59
N THR A 205 22.50 0.52 10.52
CA THR A 205 23.29 -0.70 10.67
C THR A 205 22.65 -1.94 10.04
N ALA A 206 21.37 -1.82 9.63
CA ALA A 206 20.53 -2.93 9.20
C ALA A 206 20.33 -4.03 10.27
N LYS A 207 20.73 -3.79 11.54
CA LYS A 207 20.55 -4.75 12.63
C LYS A 207 19.08 -4.96 12.93
N VAL A 208 18.67 -6.22 12.98
CA VAL A 208 17.29 -6.64 13.31
C VAL A 208 17.22 -7.00 14.79
N ALA A 209 16.17 -6.54 15.47
CA ALA A 209 15.88 -6.86 16.87
C ALA A 209 14.37 -7.01 17.08
N LYS A 210 13.93 -7.59 18.18
CA LYS A 210 12.50 -7.60 18.54
C LYS A 210 12.00 -6.17 18.78
N ALA A 211 10.83 -5.87 18.26
CA ALA A 211 10.14 -4.59 18.55
C ALA A 211 9.63 -4.60 19.99
N THR A 212 9.66 -3.42 20.62
CA THR A 212 9.14 -3.21 21.96
C THR A 212 7.71 -2.65 21.90
N GLU A 213 7.02 -2.63 23.05
CA GLU A 213 5.70 -1.99 23.16
C GLU A 213 5.72 -0.52 22.71
N ARG A 214 6.83 0.19 22.98
CA ARG A 214 7.00 1.57 22.53
C ARG A 214 7.05 1.69 21.00
N ASP A 215 7.68 0.73 20.32
CA ASP A 215 7.81 0.72 18.86
C ASP A 215 6.45 0.48 18.18
N LEU A 216 5.53 -0.23 18.86
CA LEU A 216 4.20 -0.60 18.36
C LEU A 216 3.07 0.34 18.78
N ARG A 217 3.37 1.43 19.50
CA ARG A 217 2.34 2.39 19.93
C ARG A 217 1.72 3.09 18.71
N PRO A 218 0.39 3.30 18.71
CA PRO A 218 -0.28 4.11 17.71
C PRO A 218 0.35 5.50 17.60
N ARG A 219 0.42 6.02 16.37
CA ARG A 219 1.06 7.30 16.04
C ARG A 219 0.12 8.19 15.24
N GLY A 220 0.53 9.44 15.07
CA GLY A 220 -0.23 10.41 14.28
C GLY A 220 -1.67 10.55 14.74
N PRO A 221 -2.64 10.58 13.83
CA PRO A 221 -4.04 10.80 14.16
C PRO A 221 -4.62 9.67 15.04
N TYR A 222 -4.03 8.49 15.02
CA TYR A 222 -4.52 7.33 15.78
C TYR A 222 -3.89 7.19 17.17
N ALA A 223 -2.99 8.11 17.56
CA ALA A 223 -2.33 8.09 18.88
C ALA A 223 -3.30 8.25 20.04
N SER A 224 -4.42 8.98 19.85
CA SER A 224 -5.49 9.15 20.82
C SER A 224 -6.80 9.55 20.15
N LEU A 225 -7.93 9.41 20.85
CA LEU A 225 -9.23 9.88 20.36
C LEU A 225 -9.23 11.41 20.11
N LYS A 226 -8.52 12.17 20.93
CA LYS A 226 -8.36 13.63 20.76
C LYS A 226 -7.61 13.94 19.47
N ALA A 227 -6.49 13.26 19.22
CA ALA A 227 -5.71 13.43 17.99
C ALA A 227 -6.54 13.04 16.73
N TYR A 228 -7.28 11.94 16.82
CA TYR A 228 -8.15 11.50 15.74
C TYR A 228 -9.23 12.53 15.39
N ARG A 229 -9.95 13.04 16.39
CA ARG A 229 -11.01 14.07 16.19
C ARG A 229 -10.43 15.36 15.60
N ALA A 230 -9.26 15.79 16.06
CA ALA A 230 -8.59 16.97 15.50
C ALA A 230 -8.21 16.78 14.03
N ALA A 231 -7.65 15.62 13.68
CA ALA A 231 -7.27 15.31 12.32
C ALA A 231 -8.49 15.20 11.37
N VAL A 232 -9.62 14.63 11.83
CA VAL A 232 -10.87 14.61 11.06
C VAL A 232 -11.37 16.02 10.80
N ALA A 233 -11.41 16.88 11.82
CA ALA A 233 -11.85 18.26 11.67
C ALA A 233 -10.95 19.06 10.70
N GLU A 234 -9.64 18.81 10.72
CA GLU A 234 -8.70 19.41 9.77
C GLU A 234 -8.93 18.94 8.33
N ALA A 235 -9.18 17.64 8.13
CA ALA A 235 -9.51 17.08 6.83
C ALA A 235 -10.79 17.68 6.26
N ASP A 236 -11.85 17.78 7.06
CA ASP A 236 -13.13 18.39 6.65
C ASP A 236 -12.95 19.87 6.28
N ALA A 237 -12.16 20.61 7.05
CA ALA A 237 -11.84 22.01 6.76
C ALA A 237 -11.03 22.15 5.45
N ALA A 238 -10.10 21.22 5.17
CA ALA A 238 -9.32 21.23 3.95
C ALA A 238 -10.21 20.99 2.70
N ILE A 239 -11.10 20.02 2.76
CA ILE A 239 -12.07 19.71 1.71
C ILE A 239 -12.98 20.92 1.45
N SER A 240 -13.48 21.55 2.50
CA SER A 240 -14.33 22.74 2.41
C SER A 240 -13.60 23.91 1.73
N ARG A 241 -12.31 24.11 2.06
CA ARG A 241 -11.47 25.13 1.41
C ARG A 241 -11.25 24.84 -0.07
N GLN A 242 -11.03 23.57 -0.42
CA GLN A 242 -10.83 23.16 -1.81
C GLN A 242 -12.09 23.40 -2.65
N ARG A 243 -13.28 22.96 -2.18
CA ARG A 243 -14.56 23.19 -2.87
C ARG A 243 -14.81 24.66 -3.14
N ARG A 244 -14.58 25.55 -2.15
CA ARG A 244 -14.72 27.01 -2.33
C ARG A 244 -13.75 27.57 -3.38
N ARG A 245 -12.54 27.05 -3.50
CA ARG A 245 -11.58 27.46 -4.53
C ARG A 245 -12.04 27.04 -5.93
N GLU A 246 -12.54 25.81 -6.06
CA GLU A 246 -13.07 25.29 -7.32
C GLU A 246 -14.30 26.06 -7.80
N GLU A 247 -15.23 26.38 -6.89
CA GLU A 247 -16.40 27.22 -7.18
C GLU A 247 -15.99 28.60 -7.68
N LYS A 248 -15.05 29.27 -6.97
CA LYS A 248 -14.52 30.58 -7.39
C LYS A 248 -13.81 30.53 -8.76
N SER A 249 -13.09 29.42 -9.04
CA SER A 249 -12.44 29.23 -10.33
C SER A 249 -13.44 29.06 -11.46
N LYS A 250 -14.52 28.28 -11.22
CA LYS A 250 -15.61 28.10 -12.20
C LYS A 250 -16.34 29.40 -12.49
N SER A 251 -16.66 30.20 -11.46
CA SER A 251 -17.32 31.50 -11.61
C SER A 251 -16.46 32.49 -12.39
N ARG A 252 -15.15 32.49 -12.23
CA ARG A 252 -14.22 33.35 -12.99
C ARG A 252 -14.05 32.95 -14.46
N LYS A 253 -14.31 31.68 -14.80
CA LYS A 253 -14.24 31.19 -16.19
C LYS A 253 -15.58 31.39 -16.95
N ALA A 254 -16.66 31.61 -16.20
CA ALA A 254 -18.00 31.86 -16.76
C ALA A 254 -18.36 33.33 -16.90
N ALA A 255 -17.55 34.23 -16.34
CA ALA A 255 -17.63 35.69 -16.49
C ALA A 255 -16.60 36.19 -17.52
#